data_6755cf213513cba49c29c7b927e96b68
#
_entry.id   6755cf213513cba49c29c7b927e96b68
#
_cell.length_a   1.000
_cell.length_b   1.000
_cell.length_c   1.000
_cell.angle_alpha   90.00
_cell.angle_beta   90.00
_cell.angle_gamma   90.00
#
_symmetry.space_group_name_H-M   'P 1'
#
loop_
_entity.id
_entity.type
_entity.pdbx_description
1 polymer ?
#
loop_
_entity_poly.entity_id
_entity_poly.type
_entity_poly.pdbx_seq_one_letter_code
_entity_poly.pdbx_strand_id
1 'polypeptide(L)'
;YKPGERWHYSVAVDVTGLVIERISGMPFDQYLEKNIFAPLGMDDTFFEVPEDKTDRFLPNHFWNAKAGELGTMPVQNNTAMSDYMTVSLHSGGGGLVSSTMDYMRFCEMLRNGGTFNGARILSPKTIKFMTSNHLTKSLSASTGGEDPIAAAFPGVGFGLGFGITLDPVLTQTLGSAGNYSWGGAAGTVFWIDPVEDMIVIGMIQLMGSPWNLRQDLGIAAYQSILETNE
;
A
#
# COMPACT_ATOMS: atom_id res chain seq x y z
N TYR A 1 -7.95 4.28 -24.56
CA TYR A 1 -8.79 3.07 -24.49
C TYR A 1 -10.11 3.37 -23.79
N LYS A 2 -11.10 2.53 -23.98
CA LYS A 2 -12.40 2.69 -23.32
C LYS A 2 -12.38 2.10 -21.91
N PRO A 3 -13.21 2.60 -20.98
CA PRO A 3 -13.39 1.99 -19.68
C PRO A 3 -13.72 0.50 -19.76
N GLY A 4 -13.02 -0.32 -18.97
CA GLY A 4 -13.20 -1.77 -18.95
C GLY A 4 -12.37 -2.56 -19.96
N GLU A 5 -11.69 -1.93 -20.91
CA GLU A 5 -10.88 -2.63 -21.91
C GLU A 5 -9.56 -3.16 -21.34
N ARG A 6 -8.95 -2.41 -20.43
CA ARG A 6 -7.68 -2.79 -19.80
C ARG A 6 -7.48 -2.14 -18.45
N TRP A 7 -6.66 -2.75 -17.62
CA TRP A 7 -6.13 -2.14 -16.42
C TRP A 7 -4.96 -1.20 -16.76
N HIS A 8 -4.87 -0.10 -16.05
CA HIS A 8 -3.78 0.86 -16.21
C HIS A 8 -3.44 1.53 -14.89
N TYR A 9 -2.16 1.53 -14.52
CA TYR A 9 -1.68 2.24 -13.34
C TYR A 9 -1.74 3.75 -13.57
N SER A 10 -2.44 4.46 -12.69
CA SER A 10 -2.69 5.89 -12.86
C SER A 10 -2.99 6.60 -11.55
N VAL A 11 -3.35 7.88 -11.63
CA VAL A 11 -3.84 8.71 -10.50
C VAL A 11 -5.30 8.43 -10.12
N ALA A 12 -5.84 7.27 -10.46
CA ALA A 12 -7.25 6.94 -10.23
C ALA A 12 -7.61 6.96 -8.73
N VAL A 13 -6.65 6.62 -7.85
CA VAL A 13 -6.87 6.63 -6.40
C VAL A 13 -6.96 8.07 -5.86
N ASP A 14 -6.22 9.01 -6.45
CA ASP A 14 -6.35 10.45 -6.14
C ASP A 14 -7.74 10.97 -6.53
N VAL A 15 -8.20 10.58 -7.73
CA VAL A 15 -9.57 10.90 -8.18
C VAL A 15 -10.62 10.29 -7.24
N THR A 16 -10.38 9.09 -6.73
CA THR A 16 -11.26 8.44 -5.73
C THR A 16 -11.33 9.25 -4.44
N GLY A 17 -10.21 9.79 -3.95
CA GLY A 17 -10.19 10.71 -2.81
C GLY A 17 -11.10 11.91 -3.02
N LEU A 18 -11.00 12.55 -4.19
CA LEU A 18 -11.87 13.69 -4.55
C LEU A 18 -13.35 13.29 -4.64
N VAL A 19 -13.67 12.08 -5.13
CA VAL A 19 -15.04 11.56 -5.16
C VAL A 19 -15.57 11.37 -3.75
N ILE A 20 -14.75 10.87 -2.82
CA ILE A 20 -15.12 10.73 -1.40
C ILE A 20 -15.46 12.09 -0.80
N GLU A 21 -14.65 13.13 -1.03
CA GLU A 21 -14.95 14.49 -0.57
C GLU A 21 -16.30 14.98 -1.08
N ARG A 22 -16.57 14.78 -2.37
CA ARG A 22 -17.83 15.23 -2.99
C ARG A 22 -19.06 14.51 -2.45
N ILE A 23 -18.96 13.21 -2.19
CA ILE A 23 -20.09 12.41 -1.69
C ILE A 23 -20.30 12.64 -0.20
N SER A 24 -19.22 12.71 0.59
CA SER A 24 -19.30 12.87 2.05
C SER A 24 -19.59 14.31 2.50
N GLY A 25 -19.25 15.29 1.65
CA GLY A 25 -19.27 16.71 2.02
C GLY A 25 -18.17 17.09 3.03
N MET A 26 -17.17 16.22 3.21
CA MET A 26 -16.05 16.44 4.13
C MET A 26 -14.73 16.48 3.37
N PRO A 27 -13.71 17.28 3.78
CA PRO A 27 -12.35 17.14 3.31
C PRO A 27 -11.83 15.71 3.48
N PHE A 28 -11.00 15.25 2.55
CA PHE A 28 -10.59 13.83 2.49
C PHE A 28 -9.77 13.40 3.71
N ASP A 29 -8.90 14.25 4.20
CA ASP A 29 -8.13 14.05 5.43
C ASP A 29 -9.05 13.85 6.65
N GLN A 30 -10.05 14.73 6.81
CA GLN A 30 -11.03 14.64 7.90
C GLN A 30 -11.93 13.41 7.76
N TYR A 31 -12.25 13.02 6.53
CA TYR A 31 -13.02 11.81 6.30
C TYR A 31 -12.25 10.56 6.74
N LEU A 32 -10.96 10.45 6.38
CA LEU A 32 -10.12 9.33 6.79
C LEU A 32 -9.87 9.33 8.30
N GLU A 33 -9.57 10.48 8.87
CA GLU A 33 -9.39 10.62 10.32
C GLU A 33 -10.61 10.11 11.08
N LYS A 34 -11.79 10.62 10.76
CA LYS A 34 -13.03 10.28 11.45
C LYS A 34 -13.45 8.81 11.30
N ASN A 35 -13.28 8.24 10.10
CA ASN A 35 -13.86 6.94 9.76
C ASN A 35 -12.87 5.79 9.82
N ILE A 36 -11.56 6.06 9.83
CA ILE A 36 -10.51 5.05 9.80
C ILE A 36 -9.49 5.29 10.91
N PHE A 37 -8.80 6.44 10.91
CA PHE A 37 -7.62 6.62 11.76
C PHE A 37 -7.99 6.68 13.24
N ALA A 38 -8.88 7.58 13.64
CA ALA A 38 -9.31 7.67 15.04
C ALA A 38 -9.96 6.38 15.58
N PRO A 39 -10.89 5.71 14.86
CA PRO A 39 -11.44 4.44 15.33
C PRO A 39 -10.41 3.32 15.50
N LEU A 40 -9.33 3.32 14.73
CA LEU A 40 -8.25 2.33 14.81
C LEU A 40 -7.11 2.76 15.74
N GLY A 41 -7.12 4.01 16.25
CA GLY A 41 -6.04 4.59 17.06
C GLY A 41 -4.75 4.81 16.26
N MET A 42 -4.87 5.23 14.99
CA MET A 42 -3.76 5.50 14.08
C MET A 42 -3.28 6.95 14.23
N ASP A 43 -2.75 7.29 15.41
CA ASP A 43 -2.43 8.67 15.80
C ASP A 43 -1.20 9.25 15.09
N ASP A 44 -0.42 8.43 14.40
CA ASP A 44 0.76 8.81 13.60
C ASP A 44 0.50 8.65 12.09
N THR A 45 -0.76 8.78 11.66
CA THR A 45 -1.16 8.67 10.25
C THR A 45 -1.90 9.93 9.80
N PHE A 46 -1.31 10.66 8.86
CA PHE A 46 -1.82 11.97 8.42
C PHE A 46 -1.28 12.33 7.03
N PHE A 47 -1.86 13.33 6.38
CA PHE A 47 -1.33 13.91 5.14
C PHE A 47 -0.25 14.96 5.40
N GLU A 48 -0.46 15.80 6.41
CA GLU A 48 0.49 16.84 6.80
C GLU A 48 1.10 16.49 8.16
N VAL A 49 2.43 16.50 8.25
CA VAL A 49 3.15 16.14 9.46
C VAL A 49 2.96 17.23 10.52
N PRO A 50 2.38 16.91 11.69
CA PRO A 50 2.24 17.87 12.79
C PRO A 50 3.61 18.39 13.25
N GLU A 51 3.67 19.66 13.65
CA GLU A 51 4.91 20.33 14.05
C GLU A 51 5.64 19.60 15.18
N ASP A 52 4.90 19.05 16.13
CA ASP A 52 5.40 18.30 17.28
C ASP A 52 5.86 16.87 16.94
N LYS A 53 5.72 16.43 15.67
CA LYS A 53 6.14 15.11 15.19
C LYS A 53 7.23 15.16 14.11
N THR A 54 7.70 16.34 13.78
CA THR A 54 8.68 16.54 12.69
C THR A 54 10.03 15.89 12.97
N ASP A 55 10.44 15.78 14.22
CA ASP A 55 11.66 15.13 14.67
C ASP A 55 11.66 13.61 14.43
N ARG A 56 10.48 13.01 14.28
CA ARG A 56 10.29 11.59 13.97
C ARG A 56 10.10 11.31 12.48
N PHE A 57 9.92 12.35 11.67
CA PHE A 57 9.70 12.21 10.24
C PHE A 57 11.02 11.99 9.52
N LEU A 58 11.18 10.81 8.92
CA LEU A 58 12.40 10.42 8.23
C LEU A 58 12.48 11.06 6.84
N PRO A 59 13.64 11.58 6.44
CA PRO A 59 13.85 12.07 5.09
C PRO A 59 13.76 10.92 4.07
N ASN A 60 13.31 11.24 2.87
CA ASN A 60 13.37 10.31 1.75
C ASN A 60 14.79 10.32 1.14
N HIS A 61 15.27 9.15 0.76
CA HIS A 61 16.60 8.96 0.20
C HIS A 61 16.55 8.46 -1.24
N PHE A 62 17.66 8.57 -1.93
CA PHE A 62 17.90 7.91 -3.20
C PHE A 62 19.28 7.24 -3.22
N TRP A 63 19.43 6.20 -4.02
CA TRP A 63 20.71 5.56 -4.22
C TRP A 63 21.48 6.20 -5.36
N ASN A 64 22.68 6.74 -5.08
CA ASN A 64 23.59 7.24 -6.09
C ASN A 64 24.56 6.11 -6.51
N ALA A 65 24.22 5.38 -7.55
CA ALA A 65 25.01 4.24 -8.02
C ALA A 65 26.44 4.63 -8.50
N LYS A 66 26.65 5.88 -8.92
CA LYS A 66 27.98 6.35 -9.37
C LYS A 66 28.93 6.61 -8.19
N ALA A 67 28.38 7.17 -7.10
CA ALA A 67 29.16 7.47 -5.91
C ALA A 67 29.19 6.28 -4.93
N GLY A 68 28.26 5.31 -5.05
CA GLY A 68 28.13 4.19 -4.12
C GLY A 68 27.60 4.62 -2.74
N GLU A 69 26.77 5.68 -2.69
CA GLU A 69 26.31 6.27 -1.43
C GLU A 69 24.81 6.63 -1.48
N LEU A 70 24.22 6.79 -0.29
CA LEU A 70 22.88 7.33 -0.12
C LEU A 70 22.90 8.86 -0.20
N GLY A 71 22.05 9.42 -1.06
CA GLY A 71 21.73 10.84 -1.05
C GLY A 71 20.36 11.08 -0.42
N THR A 72 20.19 12.23 0.23
CA THR A 72 18.87 12.68 0.70
C THR A 72 18.15 13.39 -0.43
N MET A 73 16.89 13.05 -0.67
CA MET A 73 16.07 13.78 -1.63
C MET A 73 15.78 15.19 -1.10
N PRO A 74 16.06 16.23 -1.90
CA PRO A 74 15.71 17.58 -1.48
C PRO A 74 14.20 17.71 -1.32
N VAL A 75 13.77 18.35 -0.24
CA VAL A 75 12.38 18.81 -0.12
C VAL A 75 12.18 19.88 -1.18
N GLN A 76 11.43 19.55 -2.23
CA GLN A 76 11.12 20.51 -3.30
C GLN A 76 9.78 21.14 -2.97
N ASN A 77 9.79 22.43 -2.69
CA ASN A 77 8.57 23.21 -2.57
C ASN A 77 7.73 23.02 -3.85
N ASN A 78 6.46 22.63 -3.67
CA ASN A 78 5.45 22.46 -4.72
C ASN A 78 5.51 21.18 -5.59
N THR A 79 6.16 20.11 -5.20
CA THR A 79 5.86 18.80 -5.80
C THR A 79 5.04 17.96 -4.84
N ALA A 80 3.93 17.41 -5.31
CA ALA A 80 2.99 16.58 -4.53
C ALA A 80 3.62 15.33 -3.86
N MET A 81 4.91 15.11 -4.03
CA MET A 81 5.65 13.96 -3.54
C MET A 81 6.67 14.27 -2.45
N SER A 82 6.85 15.52 -2.02
CA SER A 82 8.00 15.85 -1.19
C SER A 82 7.76 16.83 -0.05
N ASP A 83 6.68 17.56 -0.05
CA ASP A 83 6.39 18.50 1.03
C ASP A 83 5.22 18.02 1.89
N TYR A 84 5.55 17.19 2.88
CA TYR A 84 4.60 16.73 3.89
C TYR A 84 4.44 17.70 5.07
N MET A 85 5.07 18.88 5.00
CA MET A 85 4.94 19.93 6.02
C MET A 85 3.90 20.99 5.64
N THR A 86 3.58 21.10 4.33
CA THR A 86 2.55 22.02 3.83
C THR A 86 1.88 21.37 2.63
N VAL A 87 0.77 20.71 2.87
CA VAL A 87 0.10 19.88 1.88
C VAL A 87 -0.97 20.65 1.14
N SER A 88 -0.85 20.77 -0.17
CA SER A 88 -1.84 21.42 -1.05
C SER A 88 -2.87 20.45 -1.63
N LEU A 89 -2.58 19.14 -1.62
CA LEU A 89 -3.45 18.09 -2.14
C LEU A 89 -3.38 16.85 -1.24
N HIS A 90 -4.50 16.44 -0.70
CA HIS A 90 -4.63 15.16 0.00
C HIS A 90 -4.68 14.01 -1.00
N SER A 91 -3.50 13.58 -1.48
CA SER A 91 -3.37 12.53 -2.50
C SER A 91 -3.78 11.18 -1.94
N GLY A 92 -4.82 10.58 -2.49
CA GLY A 92 -5.24 9.22 -2.14
C GLY A 92 -4.27 8.14 -2.63
N GLY A 93 -3.44 8.47 -3.63
CA GLY A 93 -2.48 7.54 -4.24
C GLY A 93 -1.13 7.45 -3.54
N GLY A 94 -0.77 8.42 -2.67
CA GLY A 94 0.56 8.41 -2.05
C GLY A 94 0.83 9.53 -1.05
N GLY A 95 -0.20 10.25 -0.60
CA GLY A 95 -0.04 11.43 0.24
C GLY A 95 0.10 11.16 1.74
N LEU A 96 -0.15 9.93 2.22
CA LEU A 96 -0.13 9.64 3.65
C LEU A 96 1.28 9.38 4.18
N VAL A 97 1.55 9.96 5.34
CA VAL A 97 2.62 9.55 6.25
C VAL A 97 2.02 8.63 7.31
N SER A 98 2.75 7.61 7.72
CA SER A 98 2.29 6.69 8.75
C SER A 98 3.47 6.07 9.51
N SER A 99 3.18 5.43 10.63
CA SER A 99 4.11 4.57 11.33
C SER A 99 3.83 3.08 11.04
N THR A 100 4.84 2.23 11.22
CA THR A 100 4.67 0.76 11.10
C THR A 100 3.56 0.25 12.03
N MET A 101 3.46 0.79 13.24
CA MET A 101 2.47 0.37 14.21
C MET A 101 1.04 0.78 13.83
N ASP A 102 0.86 1.97 13.27
CA ASP A 102 -0.46 2.39 12.78
C ASP A 102 -0.88 1.58 11.57
N TYR A 103 0.04 1.35 10.66
CA TYR A 103 -0.24 0.53 9.51
C TYR A 103 -0.52 -0.93 9.90
N MET A 104 0.11 -1.45 10.96
CA MET A 104 -0.21 -2.75 11.54
C MET A 104 -1.66 -2.80 12.05
N ARG A 105 -2.15 -1.75 12.73
CA ARG A 105 -3.55 -1.67 13.19
C ARG A 105 -4.53 -1.74 12.02
N PHE A 106 -4.21 -1.05 10.92
CA PHE A 106 -4.99 -1.13 9.70
C PHE A 106 -4.97 -2.55 9.09
N CYS A 107 -3.80 -3.18 9.01
CA CYS A 107 -3.67 -4.56 8.53
C CYS A 107 -4.41 -5.56 9.43
N GLU A 108 -4.34 -5.40 10.75
CA GLU A 108 -5.08 -6.22 11.71
C GLU A 108 -6.59 -6.06 11.54
N MET A 109 -7.07 -4.84 11.30
CA MET A 109 -8.48 -4.60 10.98
C MET A 109 -8.91 -5.39 9.74
N LEU A 110 -8.10 -5.38 8.69
CA LEU A 110 -8.37 -6.15 7.45
C LEU A 110 -8.34 -7.66 7.73
N ARG A 111 -7.30 -8.17 8.39
CA ARG A 111 -7.13 -9.59 8.75
C ARG A 111 -8.29 -10.11 9.58
N ASN A 112 -8.79 -9.31 10.52
CA ASN A 112 -9.91 -9.63 11.39
C ASN A 112 -11.29 -9.38 10.76
N GLY A 113 -11.38 -9.33 9.43
CA GLY A 113 -12.65 -9.18 8.72
C GLY A 113 -13.35 -7.85 8.95
N GLY A 114 -12.57 -6.77 9.07
CA GLY A 114 -13.05 -5.39 9.15
C GLY A 114 -13.25 -4.84 10.56
N THR A 115 -12.65 -5.49 11.58
CA THR A 115 -12.73 -5.04 12.99
C THR A 115 -11.35 -5.01 13.64
N PHE A 116 -11.12 -4.01 14.48
CA PHE A 116 -9.95 -3.93 15.33
C PHE A 116 -10.29 -3.16 16.62
N ASN A 117 -9.81 -3.65 17.76
CA ASN A 117 -9.93 -2.99 19.07
C ASN A 117 -11.37 -2.51 19.42
N GLY A 118 -12.37 -3.30 19.05
CA GLY A 118 -13.78 -2.98 19.28
C GLY A 118 -14.44 -2.10 18.20
N ALA A 119 -13.66 -1.46 17.33
CA ALA A 119 -14.17 -0.69 16.20
C ALA A 119 -14.46 -1.61 15.00
N ARG A 120 -15.59 -1.40 14.34
CA ARG A 120 -15.91 -2.02 13.06
C ARG A 120 -15.86 -0.99 11.95
N ILE A 121 -14.91 -1.13 11.05
CA ILE A 121 -14.76 -0.27 9.87
C ILE A 121 -15.54 -0.82 8.68
N LEU A 122 -15.43 -2.13 8.43
CA LEU A 122 -16.08 -2.80 7.30
C LEU A 122 -16.72 -4.12 7.73
N SER A 123 -17.61 -4.66 6.90
CA SER A 123 -18.15 -6.00 7.11
C SER A 123 -17.15 -7.07 6.60
N PRO A 124 -17.18 -8.30 7.14
CA PRO A 124 -16.36 -9.39 6.62
C PRO A 124 -16.62 -9.69 5.14
N LYS A 125 -17.86 -9.51 4.68
CA LYS A 125 -18.23 -9.68 3.26
C LYS A 125 -17.60 -8.61 2.38
N THR A 126 -17.51 -7.37 2.88
CA THR A 126 -16.84 -6.27 2.18
C THR A 126 -15.35 -6.54 2.07
N ILE A 127 -14.69 -6.97 3.15
CA ILE A 127 -13.26 -7.34 3.10
C ILE A 127 -13.04 -8.44 2.08
N LYS A 128 -13.81 -9.53 2.15
CA LYS A 128 -13.69 -10.63 1.18
C LYS A 128 -13.90 -10.16 -0.26
N PHE A 129 -14.82 -9.25 -0.50
CA PHE A 129 -15.05 -8.68 -1.82
C PHE A 129 -13.86 -7.83 -2.28
N MET A 130 -13.36 -6.95 -1.41
CA MET A 130 -12.20 -6.08 -1.71
C MET A 130 -10.92 -6.87 -2.02
N THR A 131 -10.70 -7.97 -1.31
CA THR A 131 -9.51 -8.82 -1.47
C THR A 131 -9.70 -9.97 -2.47
N SER A 132 -10.76 -9.94 -3.26
CA SER A 132 -10.95 -10.85 -4.41
C SER A 132 -10.41 -10.21 -5.69
N ASN A 133 -10.00 -11.05 -6.65
CA ASN A 133 -9.59 -10.54 -7.95
C ASN A 133 -10.79 -10.02 -8.75
N HIS A 134 -10.79 -8.75 -9.12
CA HIS A 134 -11.83 -8.10 -9.92
C HIS A 134 -11.49 -8.04 -11.41
N LEU A 135 -10.32 -8.50 -11.80
CA LEU A 135 -9.92 -8.59 -13.19
C LEU A 135 -10.31 -9.96 -13.78
N THR A 136 -10.63 -10.00 -15.06
CA THR A 136 -10.91 -11.26 -15.77
C THR A 136 -9.64 -12.09 -16.00
N LYS A 137 -8.47 -11.47 -15.88
CA LYS A 137 -7.13 -12.06 -16.06
C LYS A 137 -6.20 -11.52 -14.99
N SER A 138 -4.94 -11.99 -14.94
CA SER A 138 -3.90 -11.36 -14.12
C SER A 138 -3.63 -9.93 -14.56
N LEU A 139 -2.97 -9.13 -13.70
CA LEU A 139 -2.56 -7.74 -13.99
C LEU A 139 -1.79 -7.65 -15.31
N SER A 140 -0.74 -8.44 -15.45
CA SER A 140 0.12 -8.46 -16.65
C SER A 140 -0.67 -8.80 -17.93
N ALA A 141 -1.64 -9.71 -17.85
CA ALA A 141 -2.46 -10.08 -18.99
C ALA A 141 -3.61 -9.09 -19.27
N SER A 142 -3.97 -8.25 -18.29
CA SER A 142 -5.07 -7.27 -18.42
C SER A 142 -4.65 -5.94 -19.01
N THR A 143 -3.36 -5.72 -19.24
CA THR A 143 -2.81 -4.48 -19.79
C THR A 143 -2.53 -4.53 -21.30
N GLY A 144 -2.67 -5.70 -21.90
CA GLY A 144 -2.25 -5.92 -23.28
C GLY A 144 -0.73 -5.84 -23.50
N GLY A 145 0.07 -5.91 -22.42
CA GLY A 145 1.53 -5.83 -22.45
C GLY A 145 2.11 -4.40 -22.55
N GLU A 146 1.26 -3.38 -22.51
CA GLU A 146 1.69 -1.99 -22.68
C GLU A 146 2.05 -1.28 -21.37
N ASP A 147 1.63 -1.81 -20.22
CA ASP A 147 1.90 -1.21 -18.91
C ASP A 147 3.09 -1.93 -18.23
N PRO A 148 4.27 -1.27 -18.13
CA PRO A 148 5.47 -1.89 -17.57
C PRO A 148 5.33 -2.20 -16.08
N ILE A 149 4.49 -1.46 -15.33
CA ILE A 149 4.26 -1.75 -13.92
C ILE A 149 3.48 -3.05 -13.79
N ALA A 150 2.38 -3.18 -14.54
CA ALA A 150 1.59 -4.41 -14.51
C ALA A 150 2.34 -5.63 -15.06
N ALA A 151 3.22 -5.44 -16.03
CA ALA A 151 4.08 -6.49 -16.57
C ALA A 151 5.06 -7.06 -15.53
N ALA A 152 5.43 -6.26 -14.52
CA ALA A 152 6.29 -6.69 -13.42
C ALA A 152 5.60 -7.59 -12.39
N PHE A 153 4.28 -7.82 -12.51
CA PHE A 153 3.49 -8.61 -11.55
C PHE A 153 2.81 -9.83 -12.21
N PRO A 154 3.57 -10.81 -12.73
CA PRO A 154 3.00 -12.06 -13.23
C PRO A 154 2.32 -12.81 -12.07
N GLY A 155 1.20 -13.48 -12.35
CA GLY A 155 0.48 -14.25 -11.33
C GLY A 155 -0.29 -13.41 -10.29
N VAL A 156 -0.32 -12.09 -10.43
CA VAL A 156 -1.06 -11.18 -9.54
C VAL A 156 -2.32 -10.69 -10.22
N GLY A 157 -3.45 -10.73 -9.52
CA GLY A 157 -4.69 -10.05 -9.85
C GLY A 157 -4.80 -8.70 -9.17
N PHE A 158 -5.98 -8.06 -9.25
CA PHE A 158 -6.21 -6.79 -8.56
C PHE A 158 -7.61 -6.75 -7.94
N GLY A 159 -7.64 -6.42 -6.66
CA GLY A 159 -8.86 -6.20 -5.89
C GLY A 159 -9.24 -4.73 -5.84
N LEU A 160 -9.87 -4.31 -4.75
CA LEU A 160 -10.15 -2.90 -4.51
C LEU A 160 -9.02 -2.29 -3.64
N GLY A 161 -7.95 -1.86 -4.30
CA GLY A 161 -6.78 -1.26 -3.68
C GLY A 161 -5.62 -2.21 -3.35
N PHE A 162 -5.73 -3.51 -3.71
CA PHE A 162 -4.71 -4.52 -3.42
C PHE A 162 -4.35 -5.33 -4.66
N GLY A 163 -3.07 -5.67 -4.80
CA GLY A 163 -2.64 -6.78 -5.64
C GLY A 163 -2.98 -8.09 -4.92
N ILE A 164 -3.52 -9.06 -5.65
CA ILE A 164 -3.93 -10.36 -5.12
C ILE A 164 -3.07 -11.44 -5.76
N THR A 165 -2.34 -12.23 -4.97
CA THR A 165 -1.60 -13.39 -5.46
C THR A 165 -2.60 -14.44 -5.96
N LEU A 166 -2.59 -14.70 -7.27
CA LEU A 166 -3.40 -15.74 -7.90
C LEU A 166 -2.64 -17.05 -8.03
N ASP A 167 -1.35 -16.94 -8.31
CA ASP A 167 -0.46 -18.07 -8.52
C ASP A 167 0.93 -17.76 -7.92
N PRO A 168 1.28 -18.35 -6.77
CA PRO A 168 2.58 -18.16 -6.12
C PRO A 168 3.76 -18.61 -6.98
N VAL A 169 3.59 -19.59 -7.84
CA VAL A 169 4.67 -20.06 -8.73
C VAL A 169 4.98 -19.00 -9.78
N LEU A 170 3.97 -18.37 -10.36
CA LEU A 170 4.17 -17.29 -11.32
C LEU A 170 4.72 -16.01 -10.67
N THR A 171 4.35 -15.74 -9.43
CA THR A 171 4.90 -14.58 -8.67
C THR A 171 6.32 -14.84 -8.18
N GLN A 172 6.79 -16.11 -8.22
CA GLN A 172 8.09 -16.53 -7.70
C GLN A 172 8.29 -16.16 -6.22
N THR A 173 7.21 -16.25 -5.43
CA THR A 173 7.20 -15.99 -3.99
C THR A 173 6.73 -17.22 -3.22
N LEU A 174 7.11 -17.30 -1.95
CA LEU A 174 6.70 -18.40 -1.06
C LEU A 174 5.30 -18.22 -0.47
N GLY A 175 4.60 -17.12 -0.81
CA GLY A 175 3.28 -16.83 -0.26
C GLY A 175 2.16 -17.70 -0.79
N SER A 176 1.00 -17.58 -0.19
CA SER A 176 -0.20 -18.34 -0.52
C SER A 176 -1.04 -17.68 -1.61
N ALA A 177 -1.81 -18.46 -2.37
CA ALA A 177 -2.87 -17.89 -3.20
C ALA A 177 -3.92 -17.19 -2.32
N GLY A 178 -4.34 -15.98 -2.73
CA GLY A 178 -5.21 -15.13 -1.93
C GLY A 178 -4.49 -14.14 -1.00
N ASN A 179 -3.17 -14.24 -0.88
CA ASN A 179 -2.36 -13.20 -0.27
C ASN A 179 -2.62 -11.86 -0.97
N TYR A 180 -2.80 -10.80 -0.21
CA TYR A 180 -3.04 -9.46 -0.77
C TYR A 180 -2.06 -8.43 -0.21
N SER A 181 -1.60 -7.56 -1.10
CA SER A 181 -0.44 -6.72 -0.85
C SER A 181 -0.47 -5.43 -1.65
N TRP A 182 0.35 -4.49 -1.26
CA TRP A 182 0.80 -3.39 -2.11
C TRP A 182 2.16 -2.86 -1.63
N GLY A 183 2.65 -1.80 -2.28
CA GLY A 183 3.90 -1.17 -1.90
C GLY A 183 4.05 0.20 -2.51
N GLY A 184 5.02 0.96 -2.02
CA GLY A 184 5.33 2.32 -2.43
C GLY A 184 6.63 2.46 -3.22
N ALA A 185 6.75 3.56 -3.94
CA ALA A 185 7.94 3.89 -4.74
C ALA A 185 9.20 4.06 -3.87
N ALA A 186 9.03 4.49 -2.61
CA ALA A 186 10.12 4.62 -1.63
C ALA A 186 10.49 3.31 -0.93
N GLY A 187 9.97 2.16 -1.41
CA GLY A 187 10.32 0.84 -0.90
C GLY A 187 9.46 0.34 0.26
N THR A 188 8.40 1.05 0.63
CA THR A 188 7.42 0.52 1.57
C THR A 188 6.73 -0.69 0.96
N VAL A 189 6.44 -1.68 1.81
CA VAL A 189 5.75 -2.91 1.41
C VAL A 189 4.91 -3.43 2.57
N PHE A 190 3.77 -4.02 2.24
CA PHE A 190 3.03 -4.86 3.17
C PHE A 190 2.36 -6.00 2.41
N TRP A 191 2.08 -7.07 3.14
CA TRP A 191 1.13 -8.09 2.70
C TRP A 191 0.42 -8.71 3.89
N ILE A 192 -0.74 -9.24 3.61
CA ILE A 192 -1.53 -10.06 4.53
C ILE A 192 -1.77 -11.39 3.83
N ASP A 193 -1.35 -12.46 4.47
CA ASP A 193 -1.58 -13.82 4.02
C ASP A 193 -2.65 -14.48 4.90
N PRO A 194 -3.90 -14.61 4.39
CA PRO A 194 -4.98 -15.19 5.19
C PRO A 194 -4.84 -16.70 5.44
N VAL A 195 -4.05 -17.41 4.63
CA VAL A 195 -3.82 -18.84 4.81
C VAL A 195 -2.87 -19.06 5.99
N GLU A 196 -1.76 -18.34 6.01
CA GLU A 196 -0.76 -18.43 7.08
C GLU A 196 -1.10 -17.56 8.30
N ASP A 197 -2.24 -16.85 8.26
CA ASP A 197 -2.67 -15.89 9.30
C ASP A 197 -1.58 -14.87 9.66
N MET A 198 -0.89 -14.37 8.65
CA MET A 198 0.34 -13.58 8.77
C MET A 198 0.18 -12.18 8.18
N ILE A 199 0.77 -11.20 8.87
CA ILE A 199 0.98 -9.83 8.37
C ILE A 199 2.47 -9.55 8.35
N VAL A 200 2.94 -8.96 7.25
CA VAL A 200 4.31 -8.45 7.15
C VAL A 200 4.29 -7.02 6.65
N ILE A 201 5.08 -6.16 7.29
CA ILE A 201 5.22 -4.75 6.93
C ILE A 201 6.71 -4.40 6.90
N GLY A 202 7.15 -3.77 5.82
CA GLY A 202 8.47 -3.17 5.70
C GLY A 202 8.34 -1.70 5.33
N MET A 203 8.88 -0.81 6.15
CA MET A 203 8.87 0.63 5.89
C MET A 203 10.28 1.17 5.78
N ILE A 204 10.63 1.59 4.57
CA ILE A 204 11.86 2.31 4.27
C ILE A 204 11.55 3.55 3.44
N GLN A 205 12.51 4.46 3.33
CA GLN A 205 12.41 5.69 2.57
C GLN A 205 13.58 5.79 1.59
N LEU A 206 13.53 4.94 0.52
CA LEU A 206 14.59 4.85 -0.48
C LEU A 206 14.02 4.74 -1.89
N MET A 207 13.97 5.86 -2.59
CA MET A 207 13.55 5.90 -3.99
C MET A 207 14.59 5.21 -4.89
N GLY A 208 14.10 4.38 -5.81
CA GLY A 208 14.97 3.70 -6.77
C GLY A 208 15.96 2.73 -6.10
N SER A 209 15.57 2.06 -5.02
CA SER A 209 16.39 1.06 -4.34
C SER A 209 16.92 0.01 -5.32
N PRO A 210 18.25 -0.26 -5.33
CA PRO A 210 18.82 -1.34 -6.11
C PRO A 210 18.63 -2.72 -5.46
N TRP A 211 18.17 -2.75 -4.21
CA TRP A 211 17.92 -3.98 -3.46
C TRP A 211 16.45 -4.39 -3.53
N ASN A 212 16.20 -5.68 -3.63
CA ASN A 212 14.85 -6.24 -3.74
C ASN A 212 14.28 -6.56 -2.34
N LEU A 213 14.11 -5.52 -1.51
CA LEU A 213 13.65 -5.68 -0.12
C LEU A 213 12.38 -6.52 -0.01
N ARG A 214 11.42 -6.35 -0.92
CA ARG A 214 10.16 -7.11 -0.88
C ARG A 214 10.40 -8.61 -1.00
N GLN A 215 11.26 -9.02 -1.91
CA GLN A 215 11.60 -10.44 -2.10
C GLN A 215 12.38 -10.99 -0.92
N ASP A 216 13.41 -10.25 -0.46
CA ASP A 216 14.25 -10.67 0.65
C ASP A 216 13.43 -10.81 1.95
N LEU A 217 12.56 -9.82 2.21
CA LEU A 217 11.66 -9.86 3.37
C LEU A 217 10.64 -11.00 3.25
N GLY A 218 10.12 -11.25 2.05
CA GLY A 218 9.24 -12.39 1.78
C GLY A 218 9.91 -13.71 2.07
N ILE A 219 11.12 -13.93 1.56
CA ILE A 219 11.90 -15.14 1.82
C ILE A 219 12.11 -15.30 3.33
N ALA A 220 12.57 -14.26 4.02
CA ALA A 220 12.84 -14.33 5.45
C ALA A 220 11.58 -14.62 6.27
N ALA A 221 10.45 -14.00 5.94
CA ALA A 221 9.19 -14.19 6.65
C ALA A 221 8.65 -15.62 6.47
N TYR A 222 8.54 -16.09 5.24
CA TYR A 222 7.99 -17.44 4.99
C TYR A 222 8.93 -18.58 5.40
N GLN A 223 10.25 -18.37 5.39
CA GLN A 223 11.21 -19.35 5.94
C GLN A 223 11.12 -19.50 7.46
N SER A 224 10.51 -18.57 8.17
CA SER A 224 10.32 -18.68 9.62
C SER A 224 9.13 -19.55 10.02
N ILE A 225 8.27 -19.91 9.07
CA ILE A 225 7.11 -20.77 9.30
C ILE A 225 7.60 -22.22 9.43
N LEU A 226 7.29 -22.85 10.56
CA LEU A 226 7.68 -24.25 10.84
C LEU A 226 6.56 -25.24 10.49
N GLU A 227 5.31 -24.81 10.56
CA GLU A 227 4.13 -25.59 10.24
C GLU A 227 3.17 -24.72 9.43
N THR A 228 2.68 -25.20 8.30
CA THR A 228 1.72 -24.48 7.47
C THR A 228 0.30 -24.69 7.96
N ASN A 229 -0.57 -23.74 7.69
CA ASN A 229 -2.01 -23.82 8.05
C ASN A 229 -2.85 -24.49 6.94
N GLU A 230 -2.22 -25.10 5.93
CA GLU A 230 -2.87 -25.86 4.86
C GLU A 230 -3.22 -27.29 5.27
#